data_9e887e7ed97fd7cef2d7c1ff126193e5
#
_entry.id   9e887e7ed97fd7cef2d7c1ff126193e5
#
_cell.length_a   1.000
_cell.length_b   1.000
_cell.length_c   1.000
_cell.angle_alpha   90.00
_cell.angle_beta   90.00
_cell.angle_gamma   90.00
#
_symmetry.space_group_name_H-M   'P 1'
#
loop_
_entity.id
_entity.type
_entity.pdbx_description
1 polymer ?
#
loop_
_entity_poly.entity_id
_entity_poly.type
_entity_poly.pdbx_seq_one_letter_code
_entity_poly.pdbx_strand_id
1 'polypeptide(L)'
;DKLNIDYVIMDDGLQHYKLKPNLSICLAKEKNSFGNGLLLPAGPLREPIKSIKKFDILLYKKVRNSKEDYGFTYKADKLINLKNGKSQNIKDYSGKVFHLILTIADSYFVEEVLKDNNIKYISHFYPDHFNINDKMLEFDDNYDILLTEKELVKITNMENTKIFYIPTEISVDEKIQNDINLKLNYW
;
A
#
# COMPACT_ATOMS: atom_id res chain seq x y z
N ASP A 1 -4.45 22.71 25.16
CA ASP A 1 -3.68 23.19 24.00
C ASP A 1 -4.55 23.06 22.77
N LYS A 2 -4.88 24.20 22.13
CA LYS A 2 -5.59 24.18 20.86
C LYS A 2 -4.58 23.84 19.76
N LEU A 3 -4.62 22.60 19.28
CA LEU A 3 -3.91 22.24 18.07
C LEU A 3 -4.56 22.98 16.89
N ASN A 4 -3.78 23.74 16.13
CA ASN A 4 -4.22 24.23 14.84
C ASN A 4 -4.25 23.04 13.88
N ILE A 5 -5.45 22.51 13.65
CA ILE A 5 -5.68 21.37 12.76
C ILE A 5 -6.48 21.87 11.56
N ASP A 6 -5.88 21.79 10.38
CA ASP A 6 -6.56 22.14 9.13
C ASP A 6 -7.42 21.00 8.60
N TYR A 7 -6.95 19.75 8.74
CA TYR A 7 -7.62 18.56 8.25
C TYR A 7 -7.58 17.41 9.26
N VAL A 8 -8.66 16.65 9.31
CA VAL A 8 -8.74 15.36 10.03
C VAL A 8 -8.99 14.26 9.01
N ILE A 9 -8.05 13.33 8.89
CA ILE A 9 -8.17 12.18 7.99
C ILE A 9 -8.60 10.98 8.82
N MET A 10 -9.67 10.31 8.38
CA MET A 10 -10.14 9.07 8.98
C MET A 10 -9.77 7.89 8.08
N ASP A 11 -8.91 7.02 8.56
CA ASP A 11 -8.64 5.74 7.93
C ASP A 11 -9.77 4.74 8.26
N ASP A 12 -10.25 4.00 7.25
CA ASP A 12 -11.39 3.05 7.32
C ASP A 12 -12.67 3.67 7.91
N GLY A 13 -12.87 4.98 7.69
CA GLY A 13 -13.92 5.78 8.34
C GLY A 13 -15.30 5.69 7.70
N LEU A 14 -15.46 5.09 6.50
CA LEU A 14 -16.70 5.16 5.71
C LEU A 14 -17.93 4.52 6.38
N GLN A 15 -17.74 3.63 7.35
CA GLN A 15 -18.79 2.96 8.12
C GLN A 15 -19.11 3.65 9.45
N HIS A 16 -18.46 4.77 9.76
CA HIS A 16 -18.73 5.59 10.95
C HIS A 16 -19.87 6.58 10.71
N TYR A 17 -21.09 6.09 10.62
CA TYR A 17 -22.30 6.89 10.28
C TYR A 17 -22.62 8.06 11.19
N LYS A 18 -22.01 8.13 12.39
CA LYS A 18 -22.17 9.26 13.29
C LYS A 18 -21.39 10.50 12.85
N LEU A 19 -20.41 10.32 11.99
CA LEU A 19 -19.59 11.39 11.44
C LEU A 19 -20.04 11.72 10.03
N LYS A 20 -20.07 13.01 9.73
CA LYS A 20 -20.36 13.51 8.38
C LYS A 20 -19.06 14.10 7.86
N PRO A 21 -18.31 13.37 7.02
CA PRO A 21 -17.09 13.91 6.44
C PRO A 21 -17.42 15.02 5.43
N ASN A 22 -16.52 15.99 5.28
CA ASN A 22 -16.57 16.98 4.22
C ASN A 22 -16.27 16.35 2.85
N LEU A 23 -15.37 15.35 2.83
CA LEU A 23 -15.01 14.59 1.64
C LEU A 23 -14.91 13.12 2.02
N SER A 24 -15.57 12.27 1.25
CA SER A 24 -15.55 10.82 1.39
C SER A 24 -14.95 10.16 0.15
N ILE A 25 -13.87 9.38 0.34
CA ILE A 25 -13.18 8.65 -0.72
C ILE A 25 -13.32 7.16 -0.44
N CYS A 26 -13.98 6.44 -1.34
CA CYS A 26 -14.10 4.99 -1.27
C CYS A 26 -13.05 4.33 -2.18
N LEU A 27 -12.27 3.41 -1.64
CA LEU A 27 -11.30 2.63 -2.39
C LEU A 27 -11.84 1.23 -2.66
N ALA A 28 -11.75 0.77 -3.90
CA ALA A 28 -12.11 -0.59 -4.29
C ALA A 28 -10.95 -1.26 -5.03
N LYS A 29 -10.75 -2.57 -4.80
CA LYS A 29 -9.65 -3.30 -5.44
C LYS A 29 -9.76 -3.30 -6.96
N GLU A 30 -10.94 -3.61 -7.47
CA GLU A 30 -11.25 -3.67 -8.90
C GLU A 30 -12.74 -3.39 -9.11
N LYS A 31 -13.13 -3.07 -10.34
CA LYS A 31 -14.52 -2.75 -10.70
C LYS A 31 -15.53 -3.86 -10.38
N ASN A 32 -15.08 -5.11 -10.37
CA ASN A 32 -15.90 -6.31 -10.11
C ASN A 32 -15.57 -7.00 -8.78
N SER A 33 -14.86 -6.35 -7.86
CA SER A 33 -14.36 -6.96 -6.62
C SER A 33 -15.40 -7.08 -5.49
N PHE A 34 -16.68 -7.01 -5.82
CA PHE A 34 -17.78 -7.08 -4.85
C PHE A 34 -18.29 -8.51 -4.58
N GLY A 35 -17.52 -9.52 -5.02
CA GLY A 35 -17.91 -10.92 -4.87
C GLY A 35 -19.21 -11.25 -5.60
N ASN A 36 -20.11 -11.97 -4.93
CA ASN A 36 -21.43 -12.30 -5.47
C ASN A 36 -22.45 -11.15 -5.33
N GLY A 37 -22.05 -9.99 -4.82
CA GLY A 37 -22.91 -8.82 -4.64
C GLY A 37 -23.90 -8.90 -3.48
N LEU A 38 -23.84 -9.98 -2.68
CA LEU A 38 -24.74 -10.19 -1.56
C LEU A 38 -24.14 -9.71 -0.24
N LEU A 39 -25.02 -9.39 0.70
CA LEU A 39 -24.65 -8.99 2.06
C LEU A 39 -24.29 -10.22 2.91
N LEU A 40 -23.53 -9.99 3.98
CA LEU A 40 -23.32 -10.97 5.01
C LEU A 40 -24.65 -11.48 5.58
N PRO A 41 -24.79 -12.80 5.84
CA PRO A 41 -23.79 -13.86 5.69
C PRO A 41 -23.77 -14.52 4.28
N ALA A 42 -24.66 -14.16 3.37
CA ALA A 42 -24.79 -14.77 2.05
C ALA A 42 -23.69 -14.35 1.06
N GLY A 43 -22.99 -13.25 1.33
CA GLY A 43 -21.89 -12.73 0.55
C GLY A 43 -20.93 -11.90 1.39
N PRO A 44 -19.88 -11.32 0.77
CA PRO A 44 -18.82 -10.63 1.50
C PRO A 44 -19.16 -9.19 1.91
N LEU A 45 -20.27 -8.65 1.44
CA LEU A 45 -20.56 -7.23 1.60
C LEU A 45 -21.17 -6.93 2.97
N ARG A 46 -20.71 -5.84 3.59
CA ARG A 46 -21.32 -5.27 4.80
C ARG A 46 -22.47 -4.33 4.47
N GLU A 47 -22.46 -3.77 3.25
CA GLU A 47 -23.46 -2.86 2.74
C GLU A 47 -23.82 -3.17 1.29
N PRO A 48 -25.04 -2.81 0.82
CA PRO A 48 -25.41 -2.96 -0.58
C PRO A 48 -24.45 -2.21 -1.52
N ILE A 49 -24.13 -2.76 -2.68
CA ILE A 49 -23.24 -2.11 -3.67
C ILE A 49 -23.73 -0.68 -4.01
N LYS A 50 -25.04 -0.46 -4.05
CA LYS A 50 -25.61 0.87 -4.28
C LYS A 50 -25.18 1.93 -3.28
N SER A 51 -24.69 1.54 -2.09
CA SER A 51 -24.16 2.48 -1.09
C SER A 51 -22.93 3.23 -1.57
N ILE A 52 -22.19 2.70 -2.54
CA ILE A 52 -21.04 3.36 -3.17
C ILE A 52 -21.41 4.73 -3.74
N LYS A 53 -22.64 4.89 -4.23
CA LYS A 53 -23.12 6.16 -4.79
C LYS A 53 -23.26 7.30 -3.76
N LYS A 54 -23.12 7.00 -2.47
CA LYS A 54 -23.18 7.99 -1.39
C LYS A 54 -21.84 8.70 -1.19
N PHE A 55 -20.74 8.11 -1.66
CA PHE A 55 -19.41 8.66 -1.49
C PHE A 55 -19.10 9.66 -2.60
N ASP A 56 -18.31 10.68 -2.24
CA ASP A 56 -17.97 11.76 -3.18
C ASP A 56 -17.05 11.29 -4.29
N ILE A 57 -16.13 10.40 -3.97
CA ILE A 57 -15.14 9.87 -4.91
C ILE A 57 -15.05 8.35 -4.71
N LEU A 58 -15.08 7.62 -5.82
CA LEU A 58 -14.83 6.18 -5.85
C LEU A 58 -13.60 5.93 -6.71
N LEU A 59 -12.57 5.37 -6.12
CA LEU A 59 -11.32 5.02 -6.79
C LEU A 59 -11.15 3.51 -6.88
N TYR A 60 -10.81 3.02 -8.06
CA TYR A 60 -10.46 1.64 -8.26
C TYR A 60 -8.93 1.48 -8.33
N LYS A 61 -8.41 0.40 -7.72
CA LYS A 61 -7.03 -0.01 -7.98
C LYS A 61 -6.92 -0.39 -9.45
N LYS A 62 -6.11 0.34 -10.21
CA LYS A 62 -5.90 0.04 -11.64
C LYS A 62 -5.08 -1.23 -11.78
N VAL A 63 -5.53 -2.12 -12.65
CA VAL A 63 -4.68 -3.16 -13.22
C VAL A 63 -3.70 -2.49 -14.18
N ARG A 64 -2.47 -2.95 -14.20
CA ARG A 64 -1.42 -2.45 -15.10
C ARG A 64 -1.94 -2.39 -16.53
N ASN A 65 -1.78 -1.23 -17.19
CA ASN A 65 -2.28 -0.95 -18.57
C ASN A 65 -3.81 -0.77 -18.71
N SER A 66 -4.56 -0.60 -17.64
CA SER A 66 -5.97 -0.24 -17.78
C SER A 66 -6.10 1.19 -18.31
N LYS A 67 -7.00 1.38 -19.29
CA LYS A 67 -7.35 2.71 -19.85
C LYS A 67 -8.43 3.43 -19.01
N GLU A 68 -8.72 2.98 -17.82
CA GLU A 68 -9.76 3.58 -16.99
C GLU A 68 -9.29 4.92 -16.42
N ASP A 69 -10.09 5.97 -16.61
CA ASP A 69 -9.77 7.35 -16.26
C ASP A 69 -9.89 7.66 -14.76
N TYR A 70 -10.38 6.72 -13.95
CA TYR A 70 -10.61 6.92 -12.51
C TYR A 70 -10.01 5.77 -11.71
N GLY A 71 -8.85 6.00 -11.14
CA GLY A 71 -8.19 4.97 -10.38
C GLY A 71 -6.86 5.38 -9.74
N PHE A 72 -6.29 4.46 -9.01
CA PHE A 72 -4.97 4.64 -8.41
C PHE A 72 -4.09 3.42 -8.71
N THR A 73 -2.80 3.65 -8.74
CA THR A 73 -1.78 2.60 -8.86
C THR A 73 -0.75 2.76 -7.76
N TYR A 74 -0.14 1.66 -7.39
CA TYR A 74 1.06 1.69 -6.56
C TYR A 74 2.31 1.81 -7.45
N LYS A 75 3.26 2.61 -7.00
CA LYS A 75 4.59 2.73 -7.62
C LYS A 75 5.66 2.37 -6.59
N ALA A 76 6.67 1.65 -7.04
CA ALA A 76 7.85 1.33 -6.26
C ALA A 76 9.03 1.31 -7.23
N ASP A 77 9.77 2.40 -7.30
CA ASP A 77 10.85 2.63 -8.25
C ASP A 77 12.22 2.78 -7.58
N LYS A 78 12.27 2.72 -6.27
CA LYS A 78 13.48 2.87 -5.47
C LYS A 78 13.55 1.89 -4.32
N LEU A 79 14.76 1.57 -3.89
CA LEU A 79 15.04 0.90 -2.62
C LEU A 79 15.77 1.88 -1.70
N ILE A 80 15.44 1.86 -0.43
CA ILE A 80 16.05 2.71 0.57
C ILE A 80 16.78 1.82 1.58
N ASN A 81 18.08 2.09 1.78
CA ASN A 81 18.84 1.40 2.82
C ASN A 81 18.43 1.92 4.19
N LEU A 82 18.06 1.01 5.09
CA LEU A 82 17.52 1.35 6.41
C LEU A 82 18.50 2.17 7.26
N LYS A 83 19.77 1.79 7.29
CA LYS A 83 20.76 2.41 8.16
C LYS A 83 21.10 3.85 7.78
N ASN A 84 21.32 4.11 6.49
CA ASN A 84 21.85 5.41 6.04
C ASN A 84 20.84 6.26 5.28
N GLY A 85 19.62 5.77 5.08
CA GLY A 85 18.55 6.44 4.33
C GLY A 85 18.84 6.64 2.83
N LYS A 86 19.92 6.05 2.31
CA LYS A 86 20.30 6.22 0.91
C LYS A 86 19.27 5.57 0.01
N SER A 87 18.68 6.38 -0.86
CA SER A 87 17.74 5.92 -1.89
C SER A 87 18.47 5.65 -3.19
N GLN A 88 18.18 4.53 -3.83
CA GLN A 88 18.72 4.14 -5.13
C GLN A 88 17.61 3.60 -6.02
N ASN A 89 17.74 3.78 -7.33
CA ASN A 89 16.76 3.26 -8.27
C ASN A 89 16.71 1.72 -8.18
N ILE A 90 15.52 1.15 -8.17
CA ILE A 90 15.33 -0.29 -8.06
C ILE A 90 16.02 -1.05 -9.21
N LYS A 91 16.14 -0.44 -10.38
CA LYS A 91 16.82 -1.02 -11.54
C LYS A 91 18.32 -1.26 -11.32
N ASP A 92 18.95 -0.51 -10.39
CA ASP A 92 20.36 -0.68 -10.05
C ASP A 92 20.62 -2.01 -9.33
N TYR A 93 19.57 -2.68 -8.89
CA TYR A 93 19.61 -3.98 -8.22
C TYR A 93 19.27 -5.16 -9.15
N SER A 94 19.17 -4.94 -10.45
CA SER A 94 18.92 -6.01 -11.43
C SER A 94 19.94 -7.15 -11.29
N GLY A 95 19.45 -8.38 -11.26
CA GLY A 95 20.25 -9.60 -11.08
C GLY A 95 20.66 -9.91 -9.64
N LYS A 96 20.44 -9.02 -8.68
CA LYS A 96 20.67 -9.28 -7.25
C LYS A 96 19.64 -10.25 -6.67
N VAL A 97 20.03 -10.86 -5.55
CA VAL A 97 19.18 -11.76 -4.76
C VAL A 97 18.96 -11.12 -3.39
N PHE A 98 17.71 -11.11 -2.91
CA PHE A 98 17.34 -10.61 -1.59
C PHE A 98 16.59 -11.67 -0.79
N HIS A 99 16.67 -11.63 0.53
CA HIS A 99 15.68 -12.22 1.41
C HIS A 99 14.46 -11.29 1.46
N LEU A 100 13.37 -11.68 0.84
CA LEU A 100 12.13 -10.92 0.83
C LEU A 100 11.25 -11.32 2.02
N ILE A 101 11.09 -10.43 2.97
CA ILE A 101 10.30 -10.65 4.19
C ILE A 101 9.03 -9.81 4.10
N LEU A 102 7.88 -10.47 4.03
CA LEU A 102 6.58 -9.82 3.91
C LEU A 102 5.52 -10.50 4.78
N THR A 103 4.50 -9.74 5.12
CA THR A 103 3.21 -10.29 5.52
C THR A 103 2.30 -10.46 4.31
N ILE A 104 1.50 -11.53 4.28
CA ILE A 104 0.82 -12.05 3.07
C ILE A 104 -0.10 -11.05 2.36
N ALA A 105 -0.58 -10.01 3.05
CA ALA A 105 -1.57 -9.09 2.50
C ALA A 105 -1.09 -8.31 1.25
N ASP A 106 0.23 -8.09 1.07
CA ASP A 106 0.77 -7.21 0.04
C ASP A 106 1.84 -7.87 -0.87
N SER A 107 2.00 -9.21 -0.78
CA SER A 107 3.08 -9.92 -1.50
C SER A 107 3.01 -9.75 -3.01
N TYR A 108 1.83 -9.86 -3.60
CA TYR A 108 1.67 -9.87 -5.06
C TYR A 108 2.25 -8.62 -5.76
N PHE A 109 1.98 -7.41 -5.22
CA PHE A 109 2.50 -6.18 -5.82
C PHE A 109 4.02 -6.12 -5.76
N VAL A 110 4.60 -6.47 -4.61
CA VAL A 110 6.07 -6.45 -4.43
C VAL A 110 6.73 -7.47 -5.34
N GLU A 111 6.19 -8.68 -5.43
CA GLU A 111 6.70 -9.73 -6.30
C GLU A 111 6.68 -9.33 -7.78
N GLU A 112 5.60 -8.68 -8.25
CA GLU A 112 5.56 -8.13 -9.62
C GLU A 112 6.65 -7.07 -9.84
N VAL A 113 6.83 -6.14 -8.90
CA VAL A 113 7.86 -5.10 -8.99
C VAL A 113 9.26 -5.71 -9.08
N LEU A 114 9.57 -6.72 -8.25
CA LEU A 114 10.86 -7.39 -8.28
C LEU A 114 11.10 -8.14 -9.60
N LYS A 115 10.09 -8.86 -10.07
CA LYS A 115 10.13 -9.59 -11.34
C LYS A 115 10.39 -8.67 -12.52
N ASP A 116 9.68 -7.53 -12.57
CA ASP A 116 9.83 -6.55 -13.64
C ASP A 116 11.22 -5.91 -13.70
N ASN A 117 11.90 -5.83 -12.57
CA ASN A 117 13.25 -5.30 -12.46
C ASN A 117 14.33 -6.38 -12.45
N ASN A 118 13.98 -7.64 -12.77
CA ASN A 118 14.89 -8.78 -12.77
C ASN A 118 15.64 -8.97 -11.45
N ILE A 119 14.96 -8.74 -10.32
CA ILE A 119 15.49 -8.96 -8.98
C ILE A 119 14.99 -10.32 -8.49
N LYS A 120 15.91 -11.16 -8.03
CA LYS A 120 15.62 -12.47 -7.47
C LYS A 120 15.38 -12.37 -5.96
N TYR A 121 14.60 -13.29 -5.39
CA TYR A 121 14.37 -13.30 -3.96
C TYR A 121 14.16 -14.70 -3.39
N ILE A 122 14.49 -14.83 -2.12
CA ILE A 122 14.15 -15.96 -1.26
C ILE A 122 13.02 -15.48 -0.36
N SER A 123 11.84 -16.09 -0.50
CA SER A 123 10.63 -15.62 0.16
C SER A 123 10.53 -16.09 1.62
N HIS A 124 10.20 -15.17 2.52
CA HIS A 124 9.86 -15.39 3.92
C HIS A 124 8.51 -14.73 4.20
N PHE A 125 7.42 -15.44 3.92
CA PHE A 125 6.08 -14.89 4.04
C PHE A 125 5.43 -15.31 5.35
N TYR A 126 4.89 -14.34 6.05
CA TYR A 126 4.27 -14.51 7.35
C TYR A 126 2.78 -14.11 7.31
N PRO A 127 1.94 -14.66 8.20
CA PRO A 127 0.55 -14.24 8.32
C PRO A 127 0.42 -12.73 8.55
N ASP A 128 -0.72 -12.15 8.19
CA ASP A 128 -1.00 -10.74 8.48
C ASP A 128 -0.94 -10.49 9.99
N HIS A 129 -0.46 -9.30 10.37
CA HIS A 129 -0.18 -8.90 11.76
C HIS A 129 0.88 -9.73 12.51
N PHE A 130 1.59 -10.63 11.82
CA PHE A 130 2.70 -11.36 12.44
C PHE A 130 3.78 -10.41 12.98
N ASN A 131 4.29 -10.70 14.16
CA ASN A 131 5.34 -9.88 14.77
C ASN A 131 6.72 -10.33 14.31
N ILE A 132 7.25 -9.64 13.31
CA ILE A 132 8.62 -9.85 12.81
C ILE A 132 9.57 -9.25 13.86
N ASN A 133 10.61 -9.98 14.23
CA ASN A 133 11.64 -9.53 15.16
C ASN A 133 13.03 -9.61 14.53
N ASP A 134 14.01 -8.95 15.16
CA ASP A 134 15.35 -8.79 14.61
C ASP A 134 16.08 -10.13 14.38
N LYS A 135 15.82 -11.17 15.20
CA LYS A 135 16.40 -12.50 15.01
C LYS A 135 15.99 -13.16 13.69
N MET A 136 14.82 -12.82 13.19
CA MET A 136 14.31 -13.35 11.92
C MET A 136 14.97 -12.68 10.71
N LEU A 137 15.81 -11.68 10.94
CA LEU A 137 16.58 -10.95 9.94
C LEU A 137 18.06 -11.41 9.91
N GLU A 138 18.40 -12.47 10.62
CA GLU A 138 19.73 -13.05 10.64
C GLU A 138 19.79 -14.24 9.69
N PHE A 139 20.61 -14.14 8.64
CA PHE A 139 20.84 -15.19 7.66
C PHE A 139 22.32 -15.50 7.58
N ASP A 140 22.66 -16.77 7.35
CA ASP A 140 24.04 -17.26 7.30
C ASP A 140 24.76 -16.91 5.97
N ASP A 141 24.01 -16.34 5.01
CA ASP A 141 24.56 -15.91 3.74
C ASP A 141 24.82 -14.39 3.67
N ASN A 142 25.23 -13.92 2.47
CA ASN A 142 25.56 -12.52 2.25
C ASN A 142 24.48 -11.75 1.49
N TYR A 143 23.28 -12.30 1.32
CA TYR A 143 22.22 -11.59 0.65
C TYR A 143 21.65 -10.46 1.54
N ASP A 144 21.23 -9.40 0.87
CA ASP A 144 20.56 -8.29 1.52
C ASP A 144 19.10 -8.65 1.81
N ILE A 145 18.50 -7.95 2.78
CA ILE A 145 17.11 -8.15 3.20
C ILE A 145 16.26 -7.05 2.62
N LEU A 146 15.09 -7.43 2.11
CA LEU A 146 14.13 -6.50 1.55
C LEU A 146 12.79 -6.61 2.28
N LEU A 147 12.27 -5.46 2.70
CA LEU A 147 11.03 -5.29 3.44
C LEU A 147 10.11 -4.30 2.71
N THR A 148 8.87 -4.17 3.17
CA THR A 148 8.06 -2.98 2.88
C THR A 148 8.02 -2.05 4.09
N GLU A 149 7.46 -0.85 3.91
CA GLU A 149 7.29 0.11 5.02
C GLU A 149 6.42 -0.47 6.16
N LYS A 150 5.50 -1.37 5.84
CA LYS A 150 4.63 -2.04 6.81
C LYS A 150 5.42 -2.93 7.78
N GLU A 151 6.39 -3.65 7.28
CA GLU A 151 7.27 -4.50 8.10
C GLU A 151 8.31 -3.67 8.84
N LEU A 152 8.77 -2.58 8.22
CA LEU A 152 9.81 -1.72 8.76
C LEU A 152 9.50 -1.17 10.16
N VAL A 153 8.24 -0.78 10.41
CA VAL A 153 7.82 -0.24 11.71
C VAL A 153 7.97 -1.22 12.89
N LYS A 154 8.19 -2.50 12.59
CA LYS A 154 8.36 -3.57 13.58
C LYS A 154 9.84 -3.86 13.89
N ILE A 155 10.77 -3.29 13.11
CA ILE A 155 12.19 -3.53 13.21
C ILE A 155 12.79 -2.55 14.25
N THR A 156 13.56 -3.07 15.18
CA THR A 156 14.22 -2.27 16.21
C THR A 156 15.69 -2.04 15.93
N ASN A 157 16.36 -2.97 15.24
CA ASN A 157 17.78 -2.86 14.87
C ASN A 157 17.95 -2.04 13.58
N MET A 158 18.01 -0.73 13.71
CA MET A 158 18.23 0.22 12.60
C MET A 158 19.70 0.26 12.09
N GLU A 159 20.63 -0.39 12.81
CA GLU A 159 22.07 -0.35 12.47
C GLU A 159 22.48 -1.38 11.41
N ASN A 160 21.59 -2.28 11.02
CA ASN A 160 21.90 -3.31 10.03
C ASN A 160 22.01 -2.68 8.62
N THR A 161 23.21 -2.73 8.02
CA THR A 161 23.51 -2.17 6.70
C THR A 161 22.93 -2.98 5.54
N LYS A 162 22.51 -4.22 5.80
CA LYS A 162 21.97 -5.15 4.79
C LYS A 162 20.45 -5.04 4.61
N ILE A 163 19.77 -4.21 5.39
CA ILE A 163 18.32 -4.06 5.31
C ILE A 163 17.96 -2.91 4.37
N PHE A 164 17.12 -3.24 3.41
CA PHE A 164 16.51 -2.31 2.49
C PHE A 164 14.99 -2.38 2.60
N TYR A 165 14.32 -1.31 2.27
CA TYR A 165 12.87 -1.33 2.13
C TYR A 165 12.40 -0.69 0.83
N ILE A 166 11.24 -1.13 0.38
CA ILE A 166 10.53 -0.58 -0.77
C ILE A 166 9.50 0.42 -0.26
N PRO A 167 9.68 1.72 -0.47
CA PRO A 167 8.62 2.69 -0.26
C PRO A 167 7.55 2.49 -1.33
N THR A 168 6.30 2.52 -0.91
CA THR A 168 5.16 2.40 -1.82
C THR A 168 4.48 3.74 -1.97
N GLU A 169 4.54 4.31 -3.15
CA GLU A 169 3.88 5.56 -3.48
C GLU A 169 2.54 5.28 -4.18
N ILE A 170 1.51 6.03 -3.82
CA ILE A 170 0.23 5.98 -4.53
C ILE A 170 0.26 7.04 -5.63
N SER A 171 -0.03 6.63 -6.85
CA SER A 171 -0.23 7.51 -7.98
C SER A 171 -1.69 7.51 -8.37
N VAL A 172 -2.31 8.68 -8.36
CA VAL A 172 -3.67 8.90 -8.86
C VAL A 172 -3.64 9.72 -10.14
N ASP A 173 -4.66 9.58 -10.98
CA ASP A 173 -4.76 10.36 -12.21
C ASP A 173 -4.91 11.86 -11.90
N GLU A 174 -4.37 12.72 -12.77
CA GLU A 174 -4.43 14.17 -12.64
C GLU A 174 -5.87 14.70 -12.47
N LYS A 175 -6.81 14.10 -13.18
CA LYS A 175 -8.23 14.43 -13.06
C LYS A 175 -8.76 14.20 -11.63
N ILE A 176 -8.36 13.09 -11.00
CA ILE A 176 -8.74 12.76 -9.63
C ILE A 176 -8.12 13.76 -8.64
N GLN A 177 -6.84 14.10 -8.84
CA GLN A 177 -6.17 15.10 -8.00
C GLN A 177 -6.92 16.44 -8.08
N ASN A 178 -7.31 16.85 -9.28
CA ASN A 178 -8.07 18.08 -9.50
C ASN A 178 -9.45 18.01 -8.82
N ASP A 179 -10.17 16.89 -8.92
CA ASP A 179 -11.48 16.72 -8.28
C ASP A 179 -11.38 16.75 -6.75
N ILE A 180 -10.32 16.14 -6.17
CA ILE A 180 -10.05 16.22 -4.73
C ILE A 180 -9.76 17.66 -4.33
N ASN A 181 -8.86 18.35 -5.03
CA ASN A 181 -8.47 19.72 -4.74
C ASN A 181 -9.65 20.68 -4.85
N LEU A 182 -10.48 20.52 -5.87
CA LEU A 182 -11.71 21.33 -5.99
C LEU A 182 -12.61 21.14 -4.79
N LYS A 183 -12.85 19.89 -4.37
CA LYS A 183 -13.72 19.60 -3.23
C LYS A 183 -13.14 20.10 -1.89
N LEU A 184 -11.82 20.05 -1.72
CA LEU A 184 -11.16 20.57 -0.52
C LEU A 184 -11.15 22.10 -0.48
N ASN A 185 -11.05 22.78 -1.63
CA ASN A 185 -11.04 24.25 -1.71
C ASN A 185 -12.42 24.90 -1.55
N TYR A 186 -13.49 24.13 -1.53
CA TYR A 186 -14.84 24.63 -1.25
C TYR A 186 -15.16 24.76 0.25
N TRP A 187 -14.20 24.44 1.14
CA TRP A 187 -14.33 24.51 2.61
C TRP A 187 -13.22 25.36 3.24
#